data_a68323a211e5674983a27c2b24913168
#
_entry.id   a68323a211e5674983a27c2b24913168
#
_cell.length_a   1.000
_cell.length_b   1.000
_cell.length_c   1.000
_cell.angle_alpha   90.00
_cell.angle_beta   90.00
_cell.angle_gamma   90.00
#
_symmetry.space_group_name_H-M   'P 1'
#
loop_
_entity.id
_entity.type
_entity.pdbx_description
1 polymer ?
#
loop_
_entity_poly.entity_id
_entity_poly.type
_entity_poly.pdbx_seq_one_letter_code
_entity_poly.pdbx_strand_id
1 'polypeptide(L)'
;MAIAVKLDDLLHDRRMTLTELADRIGITLANLSILKTGKARAIRFSTLDAICEALACQPGDLLRFEPEHAEEARTRVAETIR
;
A
#
# COMPACT_ATOMS: atom_id res chain seq x y z
N MET A 1 -9.16 7.52 5.07
CA MET A 1 -9.38 6.42 4.12
C MET A 1 -9.06 5.10 4.79
N ALA A 2 -9.86 4.08 4.57
CA ALA A 2 -9.72 2.79 5.25
C ALA A 2 -8.66 1.85 4.62
N ILE A 3 -8.11 2.22 3.49
CA ILE A 3 -7.00 1.46 2.90
C ILE A 3 -5.68 1.95 3.47
N ALA A 4 -4.96 1.04 4.10
CA ALA A 4 -3.63 1.33 4.65
C ALA A 4 -2.56 0.84 3.68
N VAL A 5 -1.50 1.64 3.52
CA VAL A 5 -0.35 1.29 2.70
C VAL A 5 0.76 0.82 3.63
N LYS A 6 1.18 -0.43 3.48
CA LYS A 6 2.21 -1.06 4.32
C LYS A 6 3.60 -1.03 3.69
N LEU A 7 3.87 0.01 2.92
CA LEU A 7 5.14 0.14 2.21
C LEU A 7 6.34 0.21 3.16
N ASP A 8 6.20 0.94 4.27
CA ASP A 8 7.27 1.08 5.26
C ASP A 8 7.68 -0.28 5.83
N ASP A 9 6.70 -1.10 6.18
CA ASP A 9 6.97 -2.43 6.73
C ASP A 9 7.69 -3.32 5.72
N LEU A 10 7.27 -3.27 4.45
CA LEU A 10 7.91 -4.05 3.40
C LEU A 10 9.34 -3.58 3.13
N LEU A 11 9.56 -2.28 3.11
CA LEU A 11 10.91 -1.73 2.94
C LEU A 11 11.82 -2.17 4.08
N HIS A 12 11.32 -2.12 5.30
CA HIS A 12 12.07 -2.57 6.47
C HIS A 12 12.41 -4.06 6.36
N ASP A 13 11.46 -4.90 6.00
CA ASP A 13 11.66 -6.33 5.84
C ASP A 13 12.67 -6.66 4.75
N ARG A 14 12.69 -5.89 3.68
CA ARG A 14 13.60 -6.09 2.54
C ARG A 14 14.92 -5.34 2.71
N ARG A 15 15.10 -4.61 3.81
CA ARG A 15 16.27 -3.76 4.08
C ARG A 15 16.56 -2.81 2.92
N MET A 16 15.52 -2.19 2.42
CA MET A 16 15.59 -1.26 1.30
C MET A 16 15.10 0.10 1.75
N THR A 17 15.77 1.17 1.27
CA THR A 17 15.33 2.53 1.54
C THR A 17 14.29 2.97 0.51
N LEU A 18 13.51 3.98 0.87
CA LEU A 18 12.54 4.57 -0.05
C LEU A 18 13.22 5.13 -1.30
N THR A 19 14.40 5.74 -1.13
CA THR A 19 15.21 6.26 -2.25
C THR A 19 15.61 5.15 -3.21
N GLU A 20 16.08 4.02 -2.69
CA GLU A 20 16.43 2.86 -3.51
C GLU A 20 15.24 2.35 -4.30
N LEU A 21 14.09 2.26 -3.68
CA LEU A 21 12.88 1.81 -4.36
C LEU A 21 12.48 2.80 -5.46
N ALA A 22 12.51 4.10 -5.18
CA ALA A 22 12.20 5.13 -6.17
C ALA A 22 13.10 5.01 -7.41
N ASP A 23 14.39 4.80 -7.19
CA ASP A 23 15.35 4.61 -8.28
C ASP A 23 15.03 3.37 -9.10
N ARG A 24 14.71 2.26 -8.43
CA ARG A 24 14.45 0.98 -9.12
C ARG A 24 13.20 1.02 -9.99
N ILE A 25 12.16 1.69 -9.53
CA ILE A 25 10.89 1.69 -10.24
C ILE A 25 10.68 2.93 -11.11
N GLY A 26 11.64 3.88 -11.06
CA GLY A 26 11.63 5.04 -11.95
C GLY A 26 10.57 6.09 -11.62
N ILE A 27 10.21 6.24 -10.36
CA ILE A 27 9.33 7.32 -9.91
C ILE A 27 10.08 8.25 -8.96
N THR A 28 9.56 9.45 -8.78
CA THR A 28 10.21 10.42 -7.90
C THR A 28 10.04 10.02 -6.44
N LEU A 29 11.03 10.38 -5.63
CA LEU A 29 10.96 10.16 -4.19
C LEU A 29 9.74 10.85 -3.58
N ALA A 30 9.41 12.04 -4.08
CA ALA A 30 8.24 12.80 -3.60
C ALA A 30 6.94 12.02 -3.82
N ASN A 31 6.75 11.46 -5.02
CA ASN A 31 5.55 10.67 -5.34
C ASN A 31 5.48 9.39 -4.51
N LEU A 32 6.59 8.72 -4.34
CA LEU A 32 6.64 7.49 -3.54
C LEU A 32 6.39 7.80 -2.06
N SER A 33 6.87 8.95 -1.57
CA SER A 33 6.64 9.40 -0.21
C SER A 33 5.15 9.68 0.05
N ILE A 34 4.44 10.24 -0.92
CA ILE A 34 2.99 10.45 -0.81
C ILE A 34 2.27 9.12 -0.62
N LEU A 35 2.67 8.11 -1.37
CA LEU A 35 2.10 6.77 -1.24
C LEU A 35 2.42 6.16 0.13
N LYS A 36 3.68 6.26 0.55
CA LYS A 36 4.14 5.73 1.85
C LYS A 36 3.36 6.31 3.03
N THR A 37 3.08 7.60 3.00
CA THR A 37 2.40 8.28 4.11
C THR A 37 0.88 8.08 4.10
N GLY A 38 0.36 7.35 3.11
CA GLY A 38 -1.08 7.08 3.02
C GLY A 38 -1.90 8.25 2.52
N LYS A 39 -1.26 9.27 1.95
CA LYS A 39 -1.94 10.44 1.39
C LYS A 39 -2.37 10.27 -0.06
N ALA A 40 -1.92 9.20 -0.71
CA ALA A 40 -2.32 8.91 -2.07
C ALA A 40 -3.78 8.45 -2.11
N ARG A 41 -4.55 8.96 -3.07
CA ARG A 41 -5.94 8.56 -3.28
C ARG A 41 -6.10 7.52 -4.36
N ALA A 42 -5.06 7.31 -5.14
CA ALA A 42 -5.05 6.34 -6.23
C ALA A 42 -3.63 5.88 -6.47
N ILE A 43 -3.50 4.68 -7.00
CA ILE A 43 -2.24 4.14 -7.46
C ILE A 43 -2.50 3.48 -8.82
N ARG A 44 -1.61 3.72 -9.77
CA ARG A 44 -1.70 3.05 -11.07
C ARG A 44 -1.28 1.61 -10.93
N PHE A 45 -1.93 0.73 -11.66
CA PHE A 45 -1.53 -0.68 -11.66
C PHE A 45 -0.08 -0.88 -12.12
N SER A 46 0.39 -0.05 -13.05
CA SER A 46 1.79 -0.10 -13.48
C SER A 46 2.77 0.20 -12.33
N THR A 47 2.43 1.15 -11.48
CA THR A 47 3.23 1.47 -10.30
C THR A 47 3.16 0.35 -9.27
N LEU A 48 1.96 -0.15 -9.02
CA LEU A 48 1.76 -1.28 -8.10
C LEU A 48 2.54 -2.51 -8.55
N ASP A 49 2.49 -2.82 -9.83
CA ASP A 49 3.24 -3.92 -10.44
C ASP A 49 4.74 -3.76 -10.23
N ALA A 50 5.27 -2.55 -10.49
CA ALA A 50 6.69 -2.27 -10.32
C ALA A 50 7.14 -2.41 -8.86
N ILE A 51 6.33 -1.95 -7.92
CA ILE A 51 6.62 -2.09 -6.48
C ILE A 51 6.64 -3.57 -6.08
N CYS A 52 5.64 -4.33 -6.50
CA CYS A 52 5.57 -5.76 -6.19
C CYS A 52 6.74 -6.52 -6.76
N GLU A 53 7.16 -6.19 -7.96
CA GLU A 53 8.33 -6.81 -8.59
C GLU A 53 9.62 -6.45 -7.83
N ALA A 54 9.82 -5.17 -7.52
CA ALA A 54 11.02 -4.71 -6.83
C ALA A 54 11.15 -5.27 -5.41
N LEU A 55 10.03 -5.43 -4.70
CA LEU A 55 10.01 -5.91 -3.31
C LEU A 55 9.70 -7.41 -3.20
N ALA A 56 9.48 -8.08 -4.32
CA ALA A 56 9.11 -9.49 -4.35
C ALA A 56 7.93 -9.78 -3.41
N CYS A 57 6.85 -9.02 -3.58
CA CYS A 57 5.66 -9.14 -2.74
C CYS A 57 4.39 -9.15 -3.59
N GLN A 58 3.28 -9.43 -2.93
CA GLN A 58 1.96 -9.39 -3.55
C GLN A 58 1.26 -8.05 -3.21
N PRO A 59 0.31 -7.60 -4.03
CA PRO A 59 -0.45 -6.39 -3.68
C PRO A 59 -1.11 -6.47 -2.30
N GLY A 60 -1.54 -7.67 -1.89
CA GLY A 60 -2.13 -7.88 -0.58
C GLY A 60 -1.15 -7.73 0.59
N ASP A 61 0.16 -7.75 0.31
CA ASP A 61 1.18 -7.45 1.31
C ASP A 61 1.38 -5.94 1.47
N LEU A 62 1.11 -5.19 0.42
CA LEU A 62 1.31 -3.75 0.37
C LEU A 62 0.09 -2.96 0.82
N LEU A 63 -1.09 -3.41 0.42
CA LEU A 63 -2.35 -2.72 0.68
C LEU A 63 -3.24 -3.57 1.59
N ARG A 64 -3.81 -2.91 2.61
CA ARG A 64 -4.70 -3.57 3.55
C ARG A 64 -5.94 -2.73 3.78
N PHE A 65 -7.06 -3.38 3.94
CA PHE A 65 -8.27 -2.71 4.37
C PHE A 65 -8.32 -2.73 5.90
N GLU A 66 -8.23 -1.53 6.49
CA GLU A 66 -8.31 -1.35 7.93
C GLU A 66 -9.43 -0.35 8.21
N PRO A 67 -10.66 -0.82 8.45
CA PRO A 67 -11.78 0.09 8.68
C PRO A 67 -11.58 0.89 9.97
N GLU A 68 -11.93 2.17 9.93
CA GLU A 68 -11.80 3.07 11.08
C GLU A 68 -12.68 2.63 12.25
N HIS A 69 -13.85 2.05 11.94
CA HIS A 69 -14.80 1.51 12.91
C HIS A 69 -15.03 0.03 12.58
N ALA A 70 -14.10 -0.81 13.04
CA ALA A 70 -14.05 -2.22 12.65
C ALA A 70 -15.36 -2.98 12.95
N GLU A 71 -15.98 -2.72 14.09
CA GLU A 71 -17.24 -3.39 14.45
C GLU A 71 -18.38 -3.01 13.53
N GLU A 72 -18.53 -1.73 13.23
CA GLU A 72 -19.53 -1.24 12.29
C GLU A 72 -19.31 -1.81 10.89
N ALA A 73 -18.06 -1.86 10.45
CA ALA A 73 -17.72 -2.40 9.15
C ALA A 73 -18.09 -3.89 9.06
N ARG A 74 -17.81 -4.66 10.09
CA ARG A 74 -18.20 -6.09 10.15
C ARG A 74 -19.70 -6.27 10.11
N THR A 75 -20.44 -5.45 10.85
CA THR A 75 -21.89 -5.49 10.88
C THR A 75 -22.48 -5.20 9.50
N ARG A 76 -21.97 -4.17 8.82
CA ARG A 76 -22.41 -3.84 7.46
C ARG A 76 -22.12 -4.95 6.46
N VAL A 77 -20.97 -5.57 6.55
CA VAL A 77 -20.60 -6.67 5.66
C VAL A 77 -21.53 -7.85 5.89
N ALA A 78 -21.81 -8.19 7.15
CA ALA A 78 -22.72 -9.26 7.50
C ALA A 78 -24.14 -9.01 6.98
N GLU A 79 -24.63 -7.78 7.09
CA GLU A 79 -25.94 -7.38 6.58
C GLU A 79 -26.00 -7.44 5.06
N THR A 80 -24.92 -7.02 4.39
CA THR A 80 -24.85 -6.99 2.94
C THR A 80 -24.83 -8.39 2.34
N ILE A 81 -24.19 -9.32 2.99
CA ILE A 81 -24.03 -10.70 2.50
C ILE A 81 -25.31 -11.51 2.62
N ARG A 82 -26.22 -11.16 3.51
CA ARG A 82 -27.51 -11.83 3.64
C ARG A 82 -28.41 -11.63 2.38
#